data_a579c5a3ba9fa8dadbe4a5380622b812
#
_entry.id   a579c5a3ba9fa8dadbe4a5380622b812
#
_cell.length_a   1.000
_cell.length_b   1.000
_cell.length_c   1.000
_cell.angle_alpha   90.00
_cell.angle_beta   90.00
_cell.angle_gamma   90.00
#
_symmetry.space_group_name_H-M   'P 1'
#
loop_
_entity.id
_entity.type
_entity.pdbx_description
1 polymer ?
#
loop_
_entity_poly.entity_id
_entity_poly.type
_entity_poly.pdbx_seq_one_letter_code
_entity_poly.pdbx_strand_id
1 'polypeptide(L)'
;LGDIQGPILIFGGAYSNLEATQAWIDAARANSIPAEQCIFTGDSIAYCGNPSETLNLLRDFGCPMIKGNCEIELAAGSDTCGCGFEAGSTCDLLSRGWYAFANQQVSANQRQFMGALPDHLFFTHYGKRYIVLHGGYSHVSQFLFPTTPDPDFIHVINEIERDFGTFDGVIAGHSGIPFHKCIAGVTWFNSGVIGMPTHNGLSTTSYGMLDAGSFTVHHLSYDYQTAQNAMITAGLDQGYHTALETGYWPSEEVLPMDLRRFVDNG
;
A
#
# COMPACT_ATOMS: atom_id res chain seq x y z
N LEU A 1 -9.98 -2.88 16.41
CA LEU A 1 -9.05 -3.94 16.84
C LEU A 1 -8.85 -3.97 18.37
N GLY A 2 -9.33 -2.97 19.10
CA GLY A 2 -9.11 -2.86 20.54
C GLY A 2 -7.78 -2.19 20.90
N ASP A 3 -7.25 -2.51 22.10
CA ASP A 3 -5.97 -1.98 22.58
C ASP A 3 -4.85 -2.95 22.24
N ILE A 4 -3.89 -2.50 21.46
CA ILE A 4 -2.73 -3.29 21.02
C ILE A 4 -1.51 -2.82 21.80
N GLN A 5 -0.81 -3.74 22.47
CA GLN A 5 0.43 -3.48 23.20
C GLN A 5 1.62 -4.10 22.47
N GLY A 6 2.81 -3.47 22.62
CA GLY A 6 4.02 -3.89 21.92
C GLY A 6 4.07 -3.41 20.45
N PRO A 7 5.11 -3.79 19.70
CA PRO A 7 5.33 -3.30 18.35
C PRO A 7 4.24 -3.77 17.39
N ILE A 8 3.82 -2.88 16.49
CA ILE A 8 2.88 -3.13 15.40
C ILE A 8 3.62 -2.97 14.07
N LEU A 9 3.62 -3.99 13.22
CA LEU A 9 4.10 -3.85 11.86
C LEU A 9 3.00 -3.35 10.94
N ILE A 10 3.36 -2.42 10.05
CA ILE A 10 2.44 -1.75 9.11
C ILE A 10 3.00 -1.93 7.71
N PHE A 11 2.18 -2.42 6.81
CA PHE A 11 2.55 -2.60 5.42
C PHE A 11 1.35 -2.43 4.51
N GLY A 12 1.60 -2.15 3.24
CA GLY A 12 0.55 -2.03 2.24
C GLY A 12 1.10 -2.34 0.87
N GLY A 13 0.21 -2.30 -0.14
CA GLY A 13 0.61 -2.46 -1.52
C GLY A 13 1.45 -3.71 -1.75
N ALA A 14 0.91 -4.89 -1.44
CA ALA A 14 1.58 -6.15 -1.75
C ALA A 14 1.69 -6.39 -3.27
N TYR A 15 0.77 -5.80 -4.05
CA TYR A 15 0.84 -5.64 -5.49
C TYR A 15 1.11 -6.93 -6.26
N SER A 16 0.49 -8.04 -5.85
CA SER A 16 0.73 -9.36 -6.47
C SER A 16 2.20 -9.82 -6.45
N ASN A 17 3.03 -9.22 -5.59
CA ASN A 17 4.44 -9.58 -5.41
C ASN A 17 4.55 -10.64 -4.30
N LEU A 18 4.51 -11.91 -4.72
CA LEU A 18 4.50 -13.05 -3.80
C LEU A 18 5.78 -13.11 -2.98
N GLU A 19 6.92 -12.89 -3.62
CA GLU A 19 8.25 -12.96 -3.02
C GLU A 19 8.45 -11.89 -1.94
N ALA A 20 8.02 -10.66 -2.23
CA ALA A 20 8.08 -9.57 -1.25
C ALA A 20 7.11 -9.80 -0.07
N THR A 21 5.92 -10.34 -0.36
CA THR A 21 4.93 -10.66 0.68
C THR A 21 5.44 -11.78 1.59
N GLN A 22 6.05 -12.82 1.04
CA GLN A 22 6.66 -13.89 1.83
C GLN A 22 7.83 -13.37 2.68
N ALA A 23 8.72 -12.56 2.09
CA ALA A 23 9.85 -11.97 2.81
C ALA A 23 9.39 -11.08 3.97
N TRP A 24 8.28 -10.32 3.79
CA TRP A 24 7.73 -9.51 4.85
C TRP A 24 7.13 -10.36 5.99
N ILE A 25 6.40 -11.44 5.67
CA ILE A 25 5.87 -12.38 6.66
C ILE A 25 7.02 -13.03 7.45
N ASP A 26 8.10 -13.38 6.77
CA ASP A 26 9.28 -13.96 7.43
C ASP A 26 9.97 -12.94 8.33
N ALA A 27 10.00 -11.65 7.95
CA ALA A 27 10.50 -10.57 8.81
C ALA A 27 9.62 -10.39 10.07
N ALA A 28 8.30 -10.48 9.95
CA ALA A 28 7.38 -10.45 11.10
C ALA A 28 7.66 -11.61 12.05
N ARG A 29 7.79 -12.82 11.54
CA ARG A 29 8.10 -14.03 12.31
C ARG A 29 9.48 -13.95 12.99
N ALA A 30 10.50 -13.47 12.27
CA ALA A 30 11.85 -13.29 12.81
C ALA A 30 11.91 -12.30 13.99
N ASN A 31 11.02 -11.30 13.97
CA ASN A 31 10.85 -10.33 15.05
C ASN A 31 9.86 -10.79 16.14
N SER A 32 9.32 -12.01 16.04
CA SER A 32 8.33 -12.58 16.95
C SER A 32 7.07 -11.70 17.08
N ILE A 33 6.67 -11.02 16.01
CA ILE A 33 5.45 -10.20 15.95
C ILE A 33 4.32 -11.05 15.38
N PRO A 34 3.24 -11.30 16.14
CA PRO A 34 2.14 -12.14 15.69
C PRO A 34 1.28 -11.43 14.63
N ALA A 35 0.52 -12.21 13.86
CA ALA A 35 -0.29 -11.69 12.77
C ALA A 35 -1.29 -10.59 13.22
N GLU A 36 -1.83 -10.69 14.42
CA GLU A 36 -2.77 -9.73 15.01
C GLU A 36 -2.15 -8.34 15.27
N GLN A 37 -0.82 -8.27 15.31
CA GLN A 37 -0.03 -7.03 15.42
C GLN A 37 0.56 -6.57 14.09
N CYS A 38 0.11 -7.14 12.98
CA CYS A 38 0.50 -6.77 11.64
C CYS A 38 -0.71 -6.14 10.92
N ILE A 39 -0.60 -4.92 10.43
CA ILE A 39 -1.71 -4.18 9.82
C ILE A 39 -1.43 -3.96 8.34
N PHE A 40 -2.35 -4.43 7.48
CA PHE A 40 -2.29 -4.25 6.03
C PHE A 40 -3.17 -3.09 5.57
N THR A 41 -2.60 -2.13 4.84
CA THR A 41 -3.26 -0.89 4.43
C THR A 41 -3.91 -0.95 3.03
N GLY A 42 -4.14 -2.13 2.47
CA GLY A 42 -4.82 -2.32 1.19
C GLY A 42 -3.89 -2.51 -0.01
N ASP A 43 -4.49 -2.80 -1.15
CA ASP A 43 -3.85 -3.09 -2.45
C ASP A 43 -2.98 -4.35 -2.43
N SER A 44 -3.61 -5.48 -2.12
CA SER A 44 -2.96 -6.79 -2.20
C SER A 44 -2.62 -7.18 -3.64
N ILE A 45 -3.43 -6.74 -4.60
CA ILE A 45 -3.34 -7.12 -6.00
C ILE A 45 -3.15 -5.87 -6.87
N ALA A 46 -2.00 -5.80 -7.55
CA ALA A 46 -1.68 -4.85 -8.61
C ALA A 46 -0.41 -5.32 -9.35
N TYR A 47 -0.02 -4.66 -10.38
CA TYR A 47 1.25 -4.66 -11.11
C TYR A 47 1.96 -6.00 -11.36
N CYS A 48 2.16 -6.84 -10.33
CA CYS A 48 3.02 -8.02 -10.38
C CYS A 48 2.28 -9.32 -10.80
N GLY A 49 3.03 -10.44 -10.88
CA GLY A 49 2.63 -11.61 -11.64
C GLY A 49 1.82 -12.68 -10.87
N ASN A 50 1.68 -12.57 -9.53
CA ASN A 50 1.09 -13.61 -8.68
C ASN A 50 -0.13 -13.12 -7.88
N PRO A 51 -1.22 -12.64 -8.53
CA PRO A 51 -2.35 -12.02 -7.82
C PRO A 51 -3.07 -12.98 -6.87
N SER A 52 -3.42 -14.17 -7.31
CA SER A 52 -4.14 -15.16 -6.50
C SER A 52 -3.32 -15.69 -5.34
N GLU A 53 -2.05 -15.99 -5.57
CA GLU A 53 -1.13 -16.55 -4.61
C GLU A 53 -0.82 -15.54 -3.49
N THR A 54 -0.58 -14.28 -3.86
CA THR A 54 -0.32 -13.19 -2.92
C THR A 54 -1.52 -12.93 -2.00
N LEU A 55 -2.72 -12.86 -2.56
CA LEU A 55 -3.94 -12.67 -1.77
C LEU A 55 -4.20 -13.85 -0.83
N ASN A 56 -4.00 -15.09 -1.30
CA ASN A 56 -4.15 -16.28 -0.47
C ASN A 56 -3.12 -16.27 0.67
N LEU A 57 -1.88 -15.92 0.39
CA LEU A 57 -0.81 -15.84 1.39
C LEU A 57 -1.14 -14.83 2.50
N LEU A 58 -1.65 -13.63 2.14
CA LEU A 58 -2.09 -12.62 3.10
C LEU A 58 -3.28 -13.08 3.93
N ARG A 59 -4.30 -13.68 3.28
CA ARG A 59 -5.47 -14.24 3.96
C ARG A 59 -5.07 -15.33 4.95
N ASP A 60 -4.19 -16.24 4.55
CA ASP A 60 -3.76 -17.37 5.36
C ASP A 60 -2.82 -16.94 6.50
N PHE A 61 -2.09 -15.83 6.33
CA PHE A 61 -1.33 -15.20 7.41
C PHE A 61 -2.26 -14.61 8.48
N GLY A 62 -3.43 -14.10 8.11
CA GLY A 62 -4.51 -13.74 9.02
C GLY A 62 -4.32 -12.41 9.75
N CYS A 63 -3.55 -11.48 9.21
CA CYS A 63 -3.41 -10.14 9.78
C CYS A 63 -4.67 -9.28 9.56
N PRO A 64 -4.93 -8.26 10.41
CA PRO A 64 -5.88 -7.21 10.14
C PRO A 64 -5.61 -6.50 8.81
N MET A 65 -6.64 -6.44 7.96
CA MET A 65 -6.56 -5.87 6.60
C MET A 65 -7.69 -4.88 6.37
N ILE A 66 -7.43 -3.82 5.63
CA ILE A 66 -8.46 -2.99 4.99
C ILE A 66 -8.42 -3.20 3.48
N LYS A 67 -9.50 -2.82 2.81
CA LYS A 67 -9.50 -2.78 1.34
C LYS A 67 -8.92 -1.46 0.84
N GLY A 68 -8.14 -1.55 -0.25
CA GLY A 68 -7.76 -0.43 -1.10
C GLY A 68 -8.68 -0.32 -2.31
N ASN A 69 -8.37 0.58 -3.25
CA ASN A 69 -9.11 0.72 -4.48
C ASN A 69 -9.08 -0.58 -5.32
N CYS A 70 -7.95 -1.27 -5.34
CA CYS A 70 -7.85 -2.52 -6.10
C CYS A 70 -8.78 -3.61 -5.56
N GLU A 71 -8.90 -3.77 -4.24
CA GLU A 71 -9.86 -4.71 -3.65
C GLU A 71 -11.30 -4.33 -3.98
N ILE A 72 -11.65 -3.04 -3.92
CA ILE A 72 -13.01 -2.54 -4.23
C ILE A 72 -13.37 -2.90 -5.67
N GLU A 73 -12.52 -2.54 -6.62
CA GLU A 73 -12.81 -2.70 -8.05
C GLU A 73 -12.78 -4.18 -8.49
N LEU A 74 -11.82 -4.96 -8.00
CA LEU A 74 -11.75 -6.39 -8.28
C LEU A 74 -12.94 -7.14 -7.66
N ALA A 75 -13.39 -6.77 -6.45
CA ALA A 75 -14.56 -7.37 -5.84
C ALA A 75 -15.85 -7.06 -6.63
N ALA A 76 -15.96 -5.84 -7.16
CA ALA A 76 -17.08 -5.41 -8.00
C ALA A 76 -17.03 -6.01 -9.42
N GLY A 77 -15.88 -6.55 -9.85
CA GLY A 77 -15.67 -7.00 -11.23
C GLY A 77 -15.60 -5.86 -12.23
N SER A 78 -15.14 -4.68 -11.80
CA SER A 78 -14.98 -3.49 -12.63
C SER A 78 -13.91 -3.69 -13.72
N ASP A 79 -13.96 -2.85 -14.75
CA ASP A 79 -13.00 -2.88 -15.87
C ASP A 79 -11.76 -2.00 -15.61
N THR A 80 -11.72 -1.27 -14.48
CA THR A 80 -10.63 -0.34 -14.12
C THR A 80 -10.14 -0.59 -12.70
N CYS A 81 -8.89 -0.21 -12.41
CA CYS A 81 -8.30 -0.36 -11.08
C CYS A 81 -8.81 0.65 -10.04
N GLY A 82 -9.53 1.70 -10.44
CA GLY A 82 -9.93 2.79 -9.54
C GLY A 82 -8.75 3.53 -8.89
N CYS A 83 -7.56 3.49 -9.49
CA CYS A 83 -6.33 4.01 -8.89
C CYS A 83 -6.27 5.53 -8.79
N GLY A 84 -7.24 6.27 -9.36
CA GLY A 84 -7.26 7.73 -9.34
C GLY A 84 -6.25 8.40 -10.28
N PHE A 85 -5.68 7.65 -11.24
CA PHE A 85 -4.79 8.22 -12.27
C PHE A 85 -5.54 9.16 -13.20
N GLU A 86 -4.86 10.21 -13.68
CA GLU A 86 -5.42 11.09 -14.71
C GLU A 86 -5.69 10.30 -15.99
N ALA A 87 -6.89 10.45 -16.55
CA ALA A 87 -7.31 9.72 -17.74
C ALA A 87 -6.39 10.00 -18.93
N GLY A 88 -5.86 8.96 -19.56
CA GLY A 88 -4.91 9.03 -20.66
C GLY A 88 -3.46 9.27 -20.25
N SER A 89 -3.15 9.42 -18.96
CA SER A 89 -1.78 9.47 -18.46
C SER A 89 -1.05 8.13 -18.70
N THR A 90 0.27 8.14 -18.64
CA THR A 90 1.06 6.91 -18.74
C THR A 90 0.67 5.91 -17.64
N CYS A 91 0.42 6.38 -16.41
CA CYS A 91 -0.06 5.53 -15.32
C CYS A 91 -1.40 4.88 -15.64
N ASP A 92 -2.37 5.63 -16.19
CA ASP A 92 -3.68 5.09 -16.61
C ASP A 92 -3.50 4.02 -17.70
N LEU A 93 -2.71 4.31 -18.74
CA LEU A 93 -2.48 3.37 -19.84
C LEU A 93 -1.78 2.08 -19.38
N LEU A 94 -0.76 2.19 -18.55
CA LEU A 94 -0.05 1.04 -17.99
C LEU A 94 -0.95 0.20 -17.06
N SER A 95 -1.86 0.85 -16.34
CA SER A 95 -2.75 0.15 -15.40
C SER A 95 -3.68 -0.84 -16.08
N ARG A 96 -4.10 -0.57 -17.30
CA ARG A 96 -5.04 -1.41 -18.05
C ARG A 96 -4.51 -2.83 -18.29
N GLY A 97 -3.21 -2.96 -18.55
CA GLY A 97 -2.56 -4.25 -18.81
C GLY A 97 -2.55 -5.16 -17.57
N TRP A 98 -1.97 -4.68 -16.49
CA TRP A 98 -1.87 -5.49 -15.27
C TRP A 98 -3.23 -5.71 -14.61
N TYR A 99 -4.15 -4.73 -14.69
CA TYR A 99 -5.49 -4.89 -14.11
C TYR A 99 -6.31 -5.95 -14.85
N ALA A 100 -6.29 -5.92 -16.18
CA ALA A 100 -6.98 -6.94 -16.99
C ALA A 100 -6.44 -8.35 -16.69
N PHE A 101 -5.12 -8.50 -16.54
CA PHE A 101 -4.50 -9.76 -16.14
C PHE A 101 -4.98 -10.19 -14.75
N ALA A 102 -4.86 -9.33 -13.75
CA ALA A 102 -5.26 -9.62 -12.38
C ALA A 102 -6.76 -9.99 -12.28
N ASN A 103 -7.62 -9.23 -12.99
CA ASN A 103 -9.05 -9.46 -13.01
C ASN A 103 -9.42 -10.85 -13.56
N GLN A 104 -8.63 -11.43 -14.47
CA GLN A 104 -8.81 -12.78 -14.98
C GLN A 104 -8.34 -13.88 -14.01
N GLN A 105 -7.35 -13.59 -13.15
CA GLN A 105 -6.75 -14.55 -12.23
C GLN A 105 -7.52 -14.69 -10.91
N VAL A 106 -8.34 -13.71 -10.55
CA VAL A 106 -9.05 -13.66 -9.26
C VAL A 106 -10.33 -14.50 -9.32
N SER A 107 -10.43 -15.47 -8.40
CA SER A 107 -11.62 -16.33 -8.25
C SER A 107 -12.80 -15.59 -7.58
N ALA A 108 -14.00 -16.15 -7.72
CA ALA A 108 -15.21 -15.63 -7.06
C ALA A 108 -15.06 -15.57 -5.52
N ASN A 109 -14.42 -16.56 -4.91
CA ASN A 109 -14.17 -16.58 -3.46
C ASN A 109 -13.20 -15.46 -3.03
N GLN A 110 -12.19 -15.18 -3.83
CA GLN A 110 -11.24 -14.08 -3.58
C GLN A 110 -11.92 -12.72 -3.72
N ARG A 111 -12.79 -12.53 -4.72
CA ARG A 111 -13.61 -11.33 -4.86
C ARG A 111 -14.52 -11.11 -3.65
N GLN A 112 -15.18 -12.18 -3.19
CA GLN A 112 -16.01 -12.13 -1.99
C GLN A 112 -15.19 -11.77 -0.75
N PHE A 113 -13.99 -12.33 -0.59
CA PHE A 113 -13.08 -12.01 0.50
C PHE A 113 -12.68 -10.53 0.47
N MET A 114 -12.22 -10.02 -0.68
CA MET A 114 -11.83 -8.61 -0.84
C MET A 114 -13.00 -7.66 -0.56
N GLY A 115 -14.20 -7.97 -1.07
CA GLY A 115 -15.39 -7.16 -0.83
C GLY A 115 -15.85 -7.13 0.63
N ALA A 116 -15.51 -8.16 1.42
CA ALA A 116 -15.84 -8.24 2.84
C ALA A 116 -14.84 -7.53 3.77
N LEU A 117 -13.68 -7.10 3.26
CA LEU A 117 -12.72 -6.34 4.05
C LEU A 117 -13.31 -4.99 4.49
N PRO A 118 -13.00 -4.49 5.68
CA PRO A 118 -13.45 -3.17 6.12
C PRO A 118 -12.78 -2.04 5.33
N ASP A 119 -13.43 -0.88 5.27
CA ASP A 119 -12.86 0.33 4.68
C ASP A 119 -11.79 0.95 5.59
N HIS A 120 -12.01 0.85 6.90
CA HIS A 120 -11.15 1.43 7.92
C HIS A 120 -11.00 0.49 9.10
N LEU A 121 -9.88 0.61 9.82
CA LEU A 121 -9.67 -0.04 11.12
C LEU A 121 -9.37 1.02 12.18
N PHE A 122 -9.77 0.73 13.41
CA PHE A 122 -9.48 1.56 14.57
C PHE A 122 -8.83 0.72 15.65
N PHE A 123 -7.84 1.30 16.35
CA PHE A 123 -7.22 0.68 17.51
C PHE A 123 -6.69 1.74 18.47
N THR A 124 -6.40 1.33 19.68
CA THR A 124 -5.61 2.11 20.64
C THR A 124 -4.24 1.46 20.81
N HIS A 125 -3.22 2.29 21.04
CA HIS A 125 -1.86 1.86 21.30
C HIS A 125 -1.22 2.79 22.31
N TYR A 126 -0.90 2.26 23.49
CA TYR A 126 -0.42 3.05 24.63
C TYR A 126 -1.27 4.30 24.93
N GLY A 127 -2.59 4.13 24.93
CA GLY A 127 -3.55 5.18 25.23
C GLY A 127 -3.82 6.18 24.11
N LYS A 128 -3.15 6.06 22.97
CA LYS A 128 -3.39 6.86 21.76
C LYS A 128 -4.34 6.14 20.79
N ARG A 129 -5.19 6.90 20.11
CA ARG A 129 -6.17 6.39 19.14
C ARG A 129 -5.65 6.55 17.72
N TYR A 130 -5.72 5.47 16.95
CA TYR A 130 -5.28 5.43 15.56
C TYR A 130 -6.41 4.96 14.64
N ILE A 131 -6.43 5.54 13.44
CA ILE A 131 -7.23 5.04 12.32
C ILE A 131 -6.29 4.54 11.22
N VAL A 132 -6.69 3.45 10.57
CA VAL A 132 -6.06 2.93 9.34
C VAL A 132 -7.01 3.18 8.19
N LEU A 133 -6.52 3.80 7.13
CA LEU A 133 -7.24 4.03 5.88
C LEU A 133 -6.31 3.80 4.68
N HIS A 134 -6.86 3.63 3.47
CA HIS A 134 -6.03 3.36 2.31
C HIS A 134 -5.39 4.63 1.74
N GLY A 135 -6.16 5.56 1.19
CA GLY A 135 -5.69 6.85 0.68
C GLY A 135 -6.28 8.00 1.50
N GLY A 136 -7.45 8.55 1.10
CA GLY A 136 -8.24 9.49 1.89
C GLY A 136 -9.40 8.80 2.60
N TYR A 137 -10.11 9.54 3.46
CA TYR A 137 -11.26 9.02 4.19
C TYR A 137 -12.50 8.86 3.29
N SER A 138 -12.93 9.92 2.62
CA SER A 138 -14.06 9.88 1.66
C SER A 138 -13.64 9.44 0.26
N HIS A 139 -12.36 9.50 -0.07
CA HIS A 139 -11.82 9.17 -1.38
C HIS A 139 -10.67 8.16 -1.22
N VAL A 140 -10.98 6.87 -1.37
CA VAL A 140 -10.04 5.76 -1.18
C VAL A 140 -8.76 5.89 -2.03
N SER A 141 -8.85 6.46 -3.24
CA SER A 141 -7.73 6.66 -4.16
C SER A 141 -7.11 8.06 -4.09
N GLN A 142 -7.31 8.79 -2.99
CA GLN A 142 -6.69 10.10 -2.81
C GLN A 142 -5.18 9.93 -2.55
N PHE A 143 -4.37 10.51 -3.44
CA PHE A 143 -2.93 10.58 -3.24
C PHE A 143 -2.56 11.67 -2.24
N LEU A 144 -1.91 11.29 -1.14
CA LEU A 144 -1.33 12.19 -0.15
C LEU A 144 0.16 11.86 -0.02
N PHE A 145 0.99 12.80 -0.44
CA PHE A 145 2.46 12.69 -0.44
C PHE A 145 3.08 13.56 0.67
N PRO A 146 4.35 13.37 1.03
CA PRO A 146 5.01 14.22 2.05
C PRO A 146 4.98 15.71 1.69
N THR A 147 4.97 16.05 0.41
CA THR A 147 4.93 17.42 -0.13
C THR A 147 3.54 17.97 -0.35
N THR A 148 2.49 17.16 -0.16
CA THR A 148 1.09 17.64 -0.21
C THR A 148 0.87 18.73 0.84
N PRO A 149 0.18 19.83 0.48
CA PRO A 149 -0.11 20.92 1.41
C PRO A 149 -0.89 20.46 2.65
N ASP A 150 -0.60 21.05 3.81
CA ASP A 150 -1.28 20.73 5.07
C ASP A 150 -2.80 20.85 5.01
N PRO A 151 -3.42 21.84 4.31
CA PRO A 151 -4.87 21.91 4.18
C PRO A 151 -5.54 20.64 3.64
N ASP A 152 -4.89 19.90 2.76
CA ASP A 152 -5.45 18.66 2.18
C ASP A 152 -5.51 17.55 3.24
N PHE A 153 -4.47 17.43 4.07
CA PHE A 153 -4.48 16.53 5.21
C PHE A 153 -5.51 16.94 6.27
N ILE A 154 -5.59 18.25 6.57
CA ILE A 154 -6.56 18.80 7.53
C ILE A 154 -7.98 18.51 7.08
N HIS A 155 -8.26 18.58 5.78
CA HIS A 155 -9.58 18.22 5.25
C HIS A 155 -9.95 16.78 5.61
N VAL A 156 -9.07 15.81 5.35
CA VAL A 156 -9.29 14.40 5.69
C VAL A 156 -9.41 14.19 7.20
N ILE A 157 -8.55 14.84 7.99
CA ILE A 157 -8.61 14.77 9.46
C ILE A 157 -9.98 15.25 9.96
N ASN A 158 -10.48 16.39 9.45
CA ASN A 158 -11.79 16.93 9.83
C ASN A 158 -12.96 16.00 9.43
N GLU A 159 -12.87 15.30 8.30
CA GLU A 159 -13.87 14.29 7.91
C GLU A 159 -13.91 13.15 8.92
N ILE A 160 -12.75 12.62 9.31
CA ILE A 160 -12.63 11.55 10.30
C ILE A 160 -13.15 12.01 11.67
N GLU A 161 -12.74 13.20 12.13
CA GLU A 161 -13.16 13.73 13.43
C GLU A 161 -14.66 13.97 13.54
N ARG A 162 -15.28 14.39 12.45
CA ARG A 162 -16.74 14.57 12.37
C ARG A 162 -17.47 13.25 12.64
N ASP A 163 -16.97 12.12 12.13
CA ASP A 163 -17.67 10.85 12.17
C ASP A 163 -17.25 10.00 13.38
N PHE A 164 -16.02 10.11 13.87
CA PHE A 164 -15.43 9.26 14.91
C PHE A 164 -14.88 10.01 16.14
N GLY A 165 -14.86 11.34 16.12
CA GLY A 165 -14.24 12.16 17.16
C GLY A 165 -12.72 12.18 17.04
N THR A 166 -12.06 12.81 18.03
CA THR A 166 -10.61 13.06 18.02
C THR A 166 -9.78 11.78 18.07
N PHE A 167 -8.61 11.81 17.44
CA PHE A 167 -7.65 10.72 17.37
C PHE A 167 -6.22 11.28 17.29
N ASP A 168 -5.21 10.43 17.52
CA ASP A 168 -3.80 10.84 17.62
C ASP A 168 -3.00 10.57 16.35
N GLY A 169 -3.45 9.62 15.53
CA GLY A 169 -2.71 9.27 14.31
C GLY A 169 -3.53 8.59 13.24
N VAL A 170 -3.10 8.82 12.00
CA VAL A 170 -3.57 8.16 10.78
C VAL A 170 -2.46 7.28 10.23
N ILE A 171 -2.78 6.04 9.91
CA ILE A 171 -1.96 5.12 9.16
C ILE A 171 -2.58 4.99 7.78
N ALA A 172 -1.84 5.39 6.74
CA ALA A 172 -2.33 5.42 5.37
C ALA A 172 -1.45 4.58 4.42
N GLY A 173 -1.98 4.23 3.27
CA GLY A 173 -1.32 3.55 2.16
C GLY A 173 -1.35 4.36 0.87
N HIS A 174 -1.70 3.71 -0.25
CA HIS A 174 -1.98 4.21 -1.59
C HIS A 174 -0.84 4.95 -2.30
N SER A 175 -0.26 5.99 -1.69
CA SER A 175 0.76 6.82 -2.36
C SER A 175 2.11 6.10 -2.60
N GLY A 176 2.36 4.97 -1.96
CA GLY A 176 3.55 4.14 -2.19
C GLY A 176 4.88 4.70 -1.67
N ILE A 177 4.92 5.97 -1.26
CA ILE A 177 6.10 6.63 -0.72
C ILE A 177 6.03 6.67 0.80
N PRO A 178 7.05 6.17 1.53
CA PRO A 178 7.04 6.18 2.98
C PRO A 178 7.31 7.59 3.53
N PHE A 179 6.51 8.02 4.50
CA PHE A 179 6.73 9.28 5.23
C PHE A 179 5.94 9.31 6.53
N HIS A 180 6.32 10.22 7.42
CA HIS A 180 5.47 10.66 8.52
C HIS A 180 5.46 12.19 8.60
N LYS A 181 4.32 12.75 9.01
CA LYS A 181 4.11 14.20 9.11
C LYS A 181 3.17 14.48 10.28
N CYS A 182 3.49 15.49 11.10
CA CYS A 182 2.58 15.95 12.15
C CYS A 182 1.77 17.14 11.63
N ILE A 183 0.43 17.02 11.61
CA ILE A 183 -0.49 18.01 11.06
C ILE A 183 -1.58 18.26 12.09
N ALA A 184 -1.70 19.51 12.57
CA ALA A 184 -2.69 19.90 13.57
C ALA A 184 -2.69 19.00 14.84
N GLY A 185 -1.55 18.45 15.23
CA GLY A 185 -1.40 17.56 16.38
C GLY A 185 -1.65 16.07 16.09
N VAL A 186 -2.11 15.72 14.88
CA VAL A 186 -2.30 14.34 14.42
C VAL A 186 -1.05 13.88 13.67
N THR A 187 -0.54 12.69 13.97
CA THR A 187 0.56 12.07 13.22
C THR A 187 0.00 11.32 12.02
N TRP A 188 0.34 11.75 10.80
CA TRP A 188 0.08 11.02 9.58
C TRP A 188 1.28 10.15 9.21
N PHE A 189 1.07 8.86 9.03
CA PHE A 189 2.11 7.90 8.68
C PHE A 189 1.73 7.08 7.45
N ASN A 190 2.63 7.00 6.48
CA ASN A 190 2.58 6.08 5.36
C ASN A 190 3.83 5.20 5.40
N SER A 191 3.66 3.90 5.40
CA SER A 191 4.77 2.93 5.47
C SER A 191 5.48 2.71 4.13
N GLY A 192 4.96 3.28 3.05
CA GLY A 192 5.27 2.86 1.68
C GLY A 192 4.57 1.54 1.35
N VAL A 193 5.14 0.80 0.43
CA VAL A 193 4.59 -0.47 -0.08
C VAL A 193 5.66 -1.55 -0.10
N ILE A 194 5.23 -2.82 0.02
CA ILE A 194 6.16 -3.96 -0.05
C ILE A 194 6.28 -4.54 -1.45
N GLY A 195 5.31 -4.29 -2.35
CA GLY A 195 5.25 -4.89 -3.68
C GLY A 195 6.03 -4.15 -4.76
N MET A 196 6.44 -2.89 -4.49
CA MET A 196 7.22 -2.04 -5.40
C MET A 196 8.29 -1.26 -4.64
N PRO A 197 9.43 -0.92 -5.29
CA PRO A 197 10.45 -0.06 -4.71
C PRO A 197 9.92 1.35 -4.39
N THR A 198 10.58 2.03 -3.46
CA THR A 198 10.22 3.39 -2.97
C THR A 198 10.64 4.52 -3.90
N HIS A 199 10.90 4.25 -5.16
CA HIS A 199 11.33 5.23 -6.18
C HIS A 199 12.66 5.94 -5.87
N ASN A 200 13.60 5.25 -5.25
CA ASN A 200 14.88 5.80 -4.78
C ASN A 200 16.13 5.18 -5.43
N GLY A 201 15.96 4.35 -6.47
CA GLY A 201 17.06 3.67 -7.16
C GLY A 201 17.54 2.39 -6.47
N LEU A 202 16.81 1.89 -5.48
CA LEU A 202 17.12 0.64 -4.78
C LEU A 202 16.03 -0.39 -5.05
N SER A 203 16.39 -1.65 -5.22
CA SER A 203 15.45 -2.77 -5.38
C SER A 203 14.72 -3.16 -4.09
N THR A 204 15.07 -2.55 -2.97
CA THR A 204 14.39 -2.75 -1.70
C THR A 204 13.05 -2.03 -1.66
N THR A 205 12.11 -2.61 -0.92
CA THR A 205 10.80 -2.02 -0.63
C THR A 205 10.74 -1.54 0.82
N SER A 206 9.59 -1.08 1.30
CA SER A 206 9.49 -0.54 2.65
C SER A 206 8.25 -1.01 3.39
N TYR A 207 8.37 -1.08 4.72
CA TYR A 207 7.27 -1.27 5.66
C TYR A 207 7.52 -0.42 6.90
N GLY A 208 6.48 -0.23 7.69
CA GLY A 208 6.54 0.56 8.91
C GLY A 208 6.51 -0.28 10.18
N MET A 209 6.97 0.33 11.27
CA MET A 209 6.73 -0.17 12.62
C MET A 209 6.27 0.98 13.51
N LEU A 210 5.21 0.74 14.28
CA LEU A 210 4.77 1.59 15.37
C LEU A 210 5.11 0.90 16.69
N ASP A 211 5.95 1.53 17.50
CA ASP A 211 6.26 1.04 18.84
C ASP A 211 6.31 2.21 19.82
N ALA A 212 5.63 2.06 20.95
CA ALA A 212 5.53 3.07 22.01
C ALA A 212 5.24 4.51 21.50
N GLY A 213 4.41 4.61 20.45
CA GLY A 213 4.01 5.88 19.83
C GLY A 213 5.02 6.48 18.85
N SER A 214 6.09 5.75 18.53
CA SER A 214 7.08 6.14 17.52
C SER A 214 6.90 5.33 16.25
N PHE A 215 6.88 6.03 15.10
CA PHE A 215 6.87 5.40 13.79
C PHE A 215 8.28 5.33 13.21
N THR A 216 8.64 4.17 12.68
CA THR A 216 9.88 3.96 11.93
C THR A 216 9.61 3.28 10.61
N VAL A 217 10.41 3.61 9.58
CA VAL A 217 10.38 2.96 8.27
C VAL A 217 11.54 1.99 8.18
N HIS A 218 11.26 0.78 7.74
CA HIS A 218 12.22 -0.30 7.52
C HIS A 218 12.29 -0.66 6.05
N HIS A 219 13.47 -1.05 5.58
CA HIS A 219 13.65 -1.57 4.23
C HIS A 219 13.54 -3.09 4.21
N LEU A 220 12.89 -3.60 3.15
CA LEU A 220 12.71 -5.02 2.91
C LEU A 220 13.50 -5.44 1.68
N SER A 221 14.43 -6.37 1.85
CA SER A 221 15.07 -7.08 0.74
C SER A 221 14.34 -8.38 0.47
N TYR A 222 14.14 -8.72 -0.80
CA TYR A 222 13.44 -9.92 -1.23
C TYR A 222 14.01 -10.40 -2.58
N ASP A 223 13.60 -11.55 -3.04
CA ASP A 223 13.99 -12.09 -4.36
C ASP A 223 13.22 -11.37 -5.49
N TYR A 224 13.65 -10.15 -5.80
CA TYR A 224 13.03 -9.36 -6.87
C TYR A 224 13.19 -10.00 -8.25
N GLN A 225 14.23 -10.81 -8.47
CA GLN A 225 14.48 -11.47 -9.75
C GLN A 225 13.42 -12.54 -10.04
N THR A 226 13.03 -13.33 -9.04
CA THR A 226 11.94 -14.30 -9.17
C THR A 226 10.61 -13.57 -9.42
N ALA A 227 10.30 -12.49 -8.70
CA ALA A 227 9.12 -11.66 -8.94
C ALA A 227 9.11 -11.06 -10.36
N GLN A 228 10.23 -10.53 -10.84
CA GLN A 228 10.40 -9.99 -12.20
C GLN A 228 10.15 -11.07 -13.26
N ASN A 229 10.72 -12.26 -13.08
CA ASN A 229 10.54 -13.38 -14.00
C ASN A 229 9.06 -13.85 -14.05
N ALA A 230 8.36 -13.84 -12.92
CA ALA A 230 6.93 -14.13 -12.89
C ALA A 230 6.12 -13.11 -13.70
N MET A 231 6.45 -11.80 -13.61
CA MET A 231 5.84 -10.76 -14.41
C MET A 231 6.08 -10.95 -15.91
N ILE A 232 7.33 -11.21 -16.32
CA ILE A 232 7.69 -11.46 -17.73
C ILE A 232 6.92 -12.68 -18.27
N THR A 233 6.87 -13.76 -17.48
CA THR A 233 6.14 -14.98 -17.85
C THR A 233 4.64 -14.72 -18.02
N ALA A 234 4.07 -13.82 -17.23
CA ALA A 234 2.67 -13.40 -17.32
C ALA A 234 2.41 -12.38 -18.43
N GLY A 235 3.42 -11.91 -19.17
CA GLY A 235 3.28 -10.87 -20.20
C GLY A 235 3.13 -9.45 -19.62
N LEU A 236 3.55 -9.24 -18.38
CA LEU A 236 3.50 -7.94 -17.68
C LEU A 236 4.85 -7.22 -17.80
N ASP A 237 5.28 -6.97 -19.03
CA ASP A 237 6.59 -6.40 -19.39
C ASP A 237 6.55 -4.91 -19.75
N GLN A 238 5.50 -4.17 -19.31
CA GLN A 238 5.29 -2.77 -19.65
C GLN A 238 6.05 -1.78 -18.75
N GLY A 239 7.12 -2.20 -18.07
CA GLY A 239 8.00 -1.33 -17.28
C GLY A 239 7.96 -1.56 -15.76
N TYR A 240 6.85 -2.03 -15.18
CA TYR A 240 6.83 -2.34 -13.74
C TYR A 240 7.78 -3.48 -13.37
N HIS A 241 8.00 -4.46 -14.25
CA HIS A 241 8.96 -5.53 -14.05
C HIS A 241 10.41 -5.00 -13.91
N THR A 242 10.80 -3.99 -14.70
CA THR A 242 12.13 -3.37 -14.59
C THR A 242 12.24 -2.48 -13.36
N ALA A 243 11.12 -1.94 -12.86
CA ALA A 243 11.12 -1.14 -11.65
C ALA A 243 11.58 -1.94 -10.43
N LEU A 244 11.31 -3.26 -10.36
CA LEU A 244 11.75 -4.12 -9.25
C LEU A 244 13.28 -4.17 -9.13
N GLU A 245 14.00 -4.08 -10.25
CA GLU A 245 15.45 -4.08 -10.30
C GLU A 245 16.03 -2.66 -10.17
N THR A 246 15.50 -1.71 -10.95
CA THR A 246 16.06 -0.36 -11.05
C THR A 246 15.72 0.53 -9.85
N GLY A 247 14.69 0.18 -9.10
CA GLY A 247 14.19 0.98 -7.99
C GLY A 247 13.41 2.23 -8.40
N TYR A 248 13.06 2.37 -9.70
CA TYR A 248 12.31 3.51 -10.23
C TYR A 248 11.06 3.07 -10.96
N TRP A 249 9.94 3.75 -10.69
CA TRP A 249 8.65 3.47 -11.32
C TRP A 249 8.71 3.79 -12.82
N PRO A 250 7.90 3.11 -13.65
CA PRO A 250 7.91 3.30 -15.10
C PRO A 250 7.30 4.64 -15.54
N SER A 251 6.50 5.27 -14.68
CA SER A 251 6.00 6.62 -14.87
C SER A 251 6.05 7.38 -13.55
N GLU A 252 6.36 8.67 -13.64
CA GLU A 252 6.44 9.60 -12.52
C GLU A 252 5.30 10.63 -12.53
N GLU A 253 4.31 10.47 -13.43
CA GLU A 253 3.25 11.47 -13.62
C GLU A 253 2.40 11.66 -12.36
N VAL A 254 2.20 10.59 -11.57
CA VAL A 254 1.46 10.63 -10.30
C VAL A 254 2.25 11.32 -9.18
N LEU A 255 3.58 11.35 -9.29
CA LEU A 255 4.43 11.93 -8.26
C LEU A 255 4.42 13.47 -8.33
N PRO A 256 4.40 14.16 -7.17
CA PRO A 256 4.74 15.58 -7.11
C PRO A 256 6.13 15.87 -7.72
N MET A 257 6.32 17.05 -8.27
CA MET A 257 7.58 17.43 -8.96
C MET A 257 8.81 17.20 -8.08
N ASP A 258 8.73 17.49 -6.80
CA ASP A 258 9.83 17.36 -5.85
C ASP A 258 10.24 15.90 -5.55
N LEU A 259 9.39 14.94 -5.93
CA LEU A 259 9.63 13.50 -5.78
C LEU A 259 10.04 12.82 -7.09
N ARG A 260 10.04 13.55 -8.21
CA ARG A 260 10.47 13.03 -9.52
C ARG A 260 11.99 13.09 -9.64
N ARG A 261 12.53 12.18 -10.44
CA ARG A 261 13.95 12.24 -10.79
C ARG A 261 14.25 13.52 -11.56
N PHE A 262 15.36 14.16 -11.24
CA PHE A 262 15.89 15.22 -12.10
C PHE A 262 16.37 14.56 -13.40
N VAL A 263 15.67 14.81 -14.49
CA VAL A 263 16.21 14.54 -15.83
C VAL A 263 17.10 15.73 -16.16
N ASP A 264 18.42 15.56 -16.06
CA ASP A 264 19.36 16.51 -16.68
C ASP A 264 19.06 16.51 -18.18
N ASN A 265 18.30 17.51 -18.65
CA ASN A 265 18.19 17.81 -20.06
C ASN A 265 19.51 18.47 -20.48
N GLY A 266 20.54 17.61 -20.70
CA GLY A 266 21.83 18.00 -21.24
C GLY A 266 21.74 18.53 -22.67
#